data_fb4fe9c34d0c9e46733c7b4644ec0f08
#
_entry.id   fb4fe9c34d0c9e46733c7b4644ec0f08
#
_cell.length_a   1.000
_cell.length_b   1.000
_cell.length_c   1.000
_cell.angle_alpha   90.00
_cell.angle_beta   90.00
_cell.angle_gamma   90.00
#
_symmetry.space_group_name_H-M   'P 1'
#
loop_
_entity.id
_entity.type
_entity.pdbx_description
1 polymer ?
#
loop_
_entity_poly.entity_id
_entity_poly.type
_entity_poly.pdbx_seq_one_letter_code
_entity_poly.pdbx_strand_id
1 'polypeptide(L)'
;MDVLSDAELFDMVRMGDKKALSTLFVRYYDQLYHFGCRITQREILVEESIQELFIYIFESHTRLSKVQNVKAYLFRSFQRRLLLQLN
;
A
#
# COMPACT_ATOMS: atom_id res chain seq x y z
N MET A 1 -23.55 0.43 9.66
CA MET A 1 -22.58 1.27 8.97
C MET A 1 -21.80 0.42 7.99
N ASP A 2 -21.80 0.81 6.73
CA ASP A 2 -21.19 0.01 5.70
C ASP A 2 -19.67 0.20 5.70
N VAL A 3 -18.95 -0.92 5.72
CA VAL A 3 -17.50 -0.90 5.58
C VAL A 3 -17.21 -1.24 4.13
N LEU A 4 -16.53 -0.32 3.45
CA LEU A 4 -16.15 -0.54 2.07
C LEU A 4 -15.08 -1.63 1.99
N SER A 5 -15.21 -2.49 0.99
CA SER A 5 -14.21 -3.52 0.74
C SER A 5 -12.93 -2.92 0.18
N ASP A 6 -11.85 -3.69 0.24
CA ASP A 6 -10.58 -3.26 -0.36
C ASP A 6 -10.76 -2.96 -1.84
N ALA A 7 -11.51 -3.81 -2.55
CA ALA A 7 -11.72 -3.61 -3.98
C ALA A 7 -12.47 -2.32 -4.27
N GLU A 8 -13.51 -2.04 -3.48
CA GLU A 8 -14.25 -0.79 -3.62
C GLU A 8 -13.37 0.42 -3.35
N LEU A 9 -12.57 0.37 -2.29
CA LEU A 9 -11.66 1.45 -1.96
C LEU A 9 -10.62 1.65 -3.06
N PHE A 10 -10.08 0.56 -3.57
CA PHE A 10 -9.05 0.66 -4.60
C PHE A 10 -9.62 1.26 -5.90
N ASP A 11 -10.84 0.89 -6.26
CA ASP A 11 -11.49 1.49 -7.42
C ASP A 11 -11.69 3.00 -7.22
N MET A 12 -12.05 3.41 -6.00
CA MET A 12 -12.17 4.83 -5.69
C MET A 12 -10.83 5.55 -5.80
N VAL A 13 -9.74 4.90 -5.35
CA VAL A 13 -8.40 5.47 -5.50
C VAL A 13 -8.06 5.67 -6.97
N ARG A 14 -8.42 4.72 -7.81
CA ARG A 14 -8.17 4.82 -9.25
C ARG A 14 -8.91 6.02 -9.86
N MET A 15 -9.99 6.45 -9.23
CA MET A 15 -10.73 7.65 -9.63
C MET A 15 -10.19 8.94 -8.98
N GLY A 16 -9.13 8.83 -8.18
CA GLY A 16 -8.50 9.98 -7.55
C GLY A 16 -8.97 10.30 -6.15
N ASP A 17 -9.67 9.38 -5.50
CA ASP A 17 -10.21 9.61 -4.16
C ASP A 17 -9.12 9.45 -3.10
N LYS A 18 -8.68 10.57 -2.53
CA LYS A 18 -7.63 10.57 -1.51
C LYS A 18 -8.07 9.94 -0.20
N LYS A 19 -9.35 10.10 0.15
CA LYS A 19 -9.86 9.54 1.40
C LYS A 19 -9.86 8.01 1.35
N ALA A 20 -10.19 7.46 0.19
CA ALA A 20 -10.14 6.01 0.01
C ALA A 20 -8.73 5.49 0.19
N LEU A 21 -7.73 6.22 -0.33
CA LEU A 21 -6.34 5.83 -0.16
C LEU A 21 -5.92 5.89 1.31
N SER A 22 -6.33 6.95 2.03
CA SER A 22 -6.06 7.06 3.46
C SER A 22 -6.67 5.92 4.24
N THR A 23 -7.87 5.48 3.86
CA THR A 23 -8.53 4.36 4.51
C THR A 23 -7.72 3.08 4.31
N LEU A 24 -7.24 2.83 3.09
CA LEU A 24 -6.38 1.67 2.82
C LEU A 24 -5.08 1.75 3.59
N PHE A 25 -4.49 2.95 3.67
CA PHE A 25 -3.25 3.16 4.42
C PHE A 25 -3.43 2.76 5.89
N VAL A 26 -4.47 3.28 6.53
CA VAL A 26 -4.74 2.97 7.93
C VAL A 26 -5.04 1.49 8.12
N ARG A 27 -5.80 0.92 7.17
CA ARG A 27 -6.21 -0.50 7.26
C ARG A 27 -5.01 -1.45 7.20
N TYR A 28 -4.00 -1.11 6.42
CA TYR A 28 -2.89 -2.04 6.16
C TYR A 28 -1.55 -1.64 6.75
N TYR A 29 -1.44 -0.45 7.33
CA TYR A 29 -0.14 0.03 7.81
C TYR A 29 0.52 -0.94 8.79
N ASP A 30 -0.21 -1.36 9.81
CA ASP A 30 0.37 -2.23 10.84
C ASP A 30 0.79 -3.58 10.26
N GLN A 31 0.00 -4.14 9.39
CA GLN A 31 0.33 -5.42 8.77
C GLN A 31 1.57 -5.32 7.89
N LEU A 32 1.65 -4.24 7.10
CA LEU A 32 2.83 -4.00 6.26
C LEU A 32 4.07 -3.77 7.12
N TYR A 33 3.92 -2.98 8.19
CA TYR A 33 5.03 -2.69 9.08
C TYR A 33 5.59 -3.96 9.71
N HIS A 34 4.71 -4.79 10.27
CA HIS A 34 5.15 -6.03 10.90
C HIS A 34 5.78 -6.98 9.89
N PHE A 35 5.22 -7.05 8.69
CA PHE A 35 5.79 -7.85 7.62
C PHE A 35 7.20 -7.38 7.26
N GLY A 36 7.39 -6.06 7.15
CA GLY A 36 8.71 -5.49 6.84
C GLY A 36 9.72 -5.74 7.95
N CYS A 37 9.27 -5.65 9.20
CA CYS A 37 10.18 -5.87 10.34
C CYS A 37 10.65 -7.32 10.45
N ARG A 38 9.97 -8.26 9.79
CA ARG A 38 10.47 -9.63 9.70
C ARG A 38 11.52 -9.81 8.61
N ILE A 39 11.59 -8.84 7.69
CA ILE A 39 12.58 -8.86 6.61
C ILE A 39 13.87 -8.16 7.04
N THR A 40 13.76 -7.07 7.79
CA THR A 40 14.91 -6.28 8.19
C THR A 40 14.66 -5.65 9.56
N GLN A 41 15.74 -5.38 10.29
CA GLN A 41 15.68 -4.65 11.55
C GLN A 41 15.73 -3.14 11.35
N ARG A 42 15.86 -2.68 10.11
CA ARG A 42 15.97 -1.25 9.79
C ARG A 42 14.58 -0.64 9.67
N GLU A 43 13.99 -0.28 10.82
CA GLU A 43 12.60 0.16 10.89
C GLU A 43 12.33 1.41 10.03
N ILE A 44 13.30 2.32 9.95
CA ILE A 44 13.13 3.52 9.14
C ILE A 44 12.91 3.16 7.68
N LEU A 45 13.64 2.17 7.17
CA LEU A 45 13.45 1.73 5.78
C LEU A 45 12.09 1.09 5.57
N VAL A 46 11.58 0.37 6.59
CA VAL A 46 10.23 -0.20 6.52
C VAL A 46 9.20 0.91 6.39
N GLU A 47 9.28 1.93 7.25
CA GLU A 47 8.35 3.05 7.22
C GLU A 47 8.41 3.82 5.90
N GLU A 48 9.63 4.09 5.43
CA GLU A 48 9.81 4.80 4.16
C GLU A 48 9.24 4.02 2.98
N SER A 49 9.44 2.70 2.99
CA SER A 49 8.93 1.86 1.90
C SER A 49 7.41 1.83 1.87
N ILE A 50 6.77 1.85 3.04
CA ILE A 50 5.30 1.93 3.09
C ILE A 50 4.84 3.27 2.52
N GLN A 51 5.45 4.38 2.95
CA GLN A 51 5.09 5.70 2.46
C GLN A 51 5.27 5.81 0.96
N GLU A 52 6.41 5.34 0.45
CA GLU A 52 6.70 5.38 -0.98
C GLU A 52 5.67 4.61 -1.80
N LEU A 53 5.23 3.46 -1.27
CA LEU A 53 4.22 2.67 -1.95
C LEU A 53 2.93 3.48 -2.12
N PHE A 54 2.46 4.11 -1.05
CA PHE A 54 1.19 4.84 -1.10
C PHE A 54 1.31 6.13 -1.91
N ILE A 55 2.45 6.79 -1.86
CA ILE A 55 2.71 7.94 -2.73
C ILE A 55 2.67 7.51 -4.20
N TYR A 56 3.33 6.40 -4.52
CA TYR A 56 3.32 5.87 -5.88
C TYR A 56 1.90 5.56 -6.35
N ILE A 57 1.11 4.90 -5.49
CA ILE A 57 -0.27 4.57 -5.84
C ILE A 57 -1.05 5.84 -6.18
N PHE A 58 -0.93 6.87 -5.36
CA PHE A 58 -1.66 8.11 -5.60
C PHE A 58 -1.20 8.80 -6.87
N GLU A 59 0.11 8.91 -7.06
CA GLU A 59 0.67 9.58 -8.24
C GLU A 59 0.36 8.83 -9.53
N SER A 60 0.16 7.53 -9.43
CA SER A 60 -0.08 6.67 -10.58
C SER A 60 -1.54 6.29 -10.76
N HIS A 61 -2.46 6.90 -9.98
CA HIS A 61 -3.82 6.38 -9.90
C HIS A 61 -4.53 6.27 -11.26
N THR A 62 -4.25 7.20 -12.18
CA THR A 62 -4.89 7.16 -13.50
C THR A 62 -4.36 6.04 -14.38
N ARG A 63 -3.21 5.46 -14.04
CA ARG A 63 -2.58 4.40 -14.83
C ARG A 63 -2.73 3.03 -14.18
N LEU A 64 -3.29 2.96 -12.97
CA LEU A 64 -3.42 1.69 -12.27
C LEU A 64 -4.55 0.88 -12.85
N SER A 65 -4.25 -0.40 -13.08
CA SER A 65 -5.26 -1.35 -13.51
C SER A 65 -6.09 -1.82 -12.32
N LYS A 66 -7.27 -2.33 -12.61
CA LYS A 66 -8.07 -2.98 -11.58
C LYS A 66 -7.31 -4.21 -11.06
N VAL A 67 -7.28 -4.39 -9.74
CA VAL A 67 -6.64 -5.55 -9.14
C VAL A 67 -7.69 -6.40 -8.45
N GLN A 68 -7.53 -7.72 -8.53
CA GLN A 68 -8.48 -8.64 -7.93
C GLN A 68 -8.22 -8.83 -6.44
N ASN A 69 -6.96 -8.75 -6.03
CA ASN A 69 -6.59 -8.94 -4.64
C ASN A 69 -5.71 -7.76 -4.19
N VAL A 70 -6.37 -6.78 -3.58
CA VAL A 70 -5.70 -5.54 -3.18
C VAL A 70 -4.63 -5.81 -2.12
N LYS A 71 -4.94 -6.66 -1.14
CA LYS A 71 -3.97 -6.99 -0.09
C LYS A 71 -2.70 -7.59 -0.70
N ALA A 72 -2.87 -8.55 -1.60
CA ALA A 72 -1.72 -9.19 -2.25
C ALA A 72 -0.92 -8.19 -3.07
N TYR A 73 -1.60 -7.28 -3.76
CA TYR A 73 -0.95 -6.23 -4.52
C TYR A 73 -0.11 -5.33 -3.61
N LEU A 74 -0.69 -4.89 -2.49
CA LEU A 74 0.00 -4.01 -1.56
C LEU A 74 1.24 -4.68 -0.98
N PHE A 75 1.09 -5.94 -0.53
CA PHE A 75 2.22 -6.64 0.08
C PHE A 75 3.34 -6.92 -0.91
N ARG A 76 2.99 -7.31 -2.13
CA ARG A 76 3.98 -7.58 -3.16
C ARG A 76 4.73 -6.30 -3.57
N SER A 77 3.99 -5.21 -3.74
CA SER A 77 4.58 -3.94 -4.12
C SER A 77 5.46 -3.36 -3.01
N PHE A 78 5.01 -3.51 -1.76
CA PHE A 78 5.79 -3.09 -0.62
C PHE A 78 7.09 -3.88 -0.49
N GLN A 79 6.99 -5.21 -0.58
CA GLN A 79 8.16 -6.08 -0.45
C GLN A 79 9.21 -5.73 -1.50
N ARG A 80 8.78 -5.52 -2.72
CA ARG A 80 9.69 -5.15 -3.81
C ARG A 80 10.45 -3.87 -3.49
N ARG A 81 9.72 -2.84 -3.00
CA ARG A 81 10.36 -1.56 -2.65
C ARG A 81 11.34 -1.71 -1.51
N LEU A 82 10.94 -2.45 -0.48
CA LEU A 82 11.82 -2.65 0.67
C LEU A 82 13.10 -3.38 0.28
N LEU A 83 12.97 -4.45 -0.50
CA LEU A 83 14.15 -5.21 -0.94
C LEU A 83 15.09 -4.37 -1.80
N LEU A 84 14.56 -3.48 -2.63
CA LEU A 84 15.39 -2.58 -3.42
C LEU A 84 16.16 -1.61 -2.52
N GLN A 85 15.57 -1.17 -1.42
CA GLN A 85 16.25 -0.27 -0.50
C GLN A 85 17.32 -0.97 0.31
N LEU A 86 17.22 -2.26 0.47
CA LEU A 86 18.18 -3.03 1.26
C LEU A 86 19.43 -3.43 0.48
N ASN A 87 19.41 -3.28 -0.81
CA ASN A 87 20.55 -3.62 -1.66
C ASN A 87 21.57 -2.49 -1.77
#